data_53b72bad8e322a2cb81dd64f7de8ef85
#
_entry.id   53b72bad8e322a2cb81dd64f7de8ef85
#
_cell.length_a   1.000
_cell.length_b   1.000
_cell.length_c   1.000
_cell.angle_alpha   90.00
_cell.angle_beta   90.00
_cell.angle_gamma   90.00
#
_symmetry.space_group_name_H-M   'P 1'
#
loop_
_entity.id
_entity.type
_entity.pdbx_description
1 polymer ?
#
loop_
_entity_poly.entity_id
_entity_poly.type
_entity_poly.pdbx_seq_one_letter_code
_entity_poly.pdbx_strand_id
1 'polypeptide(L)'
;MKLTLEKAKEMMERNGGSLDLSYTQIKELPEGLTVGGNLDLSYTQIKELPEGLTVGGSLYLRGTQISRNAANRVRRLKDGDYVAGKYLYCDGILTHVSKKHKAGDYTLYVGKIKGRNVVSDGTHYAHCETLRDGIADIAFKRAADRGAGQYKGINMDTPIPLEDAKTMYRVITGACRAGTEHFAQSLGEKLQETYTVREMIEVTKGQYNAGKFAEFFRGGMST
;
A
#
# COMPACT_ATOMS: atom_id res chain seq x y z
N MET A 1 -3.78 24.50 21.57
CA MET A 1 -2.40 23.94 21.62
C MET A 1 -2.12 23.29 20.27
N LYS A 2 -0.96 23.54 19.68
CA LYS A 2 -0.56 22.90 18.40
C LYS A 2 0.38 21.73 18.72
N LEU A 3 0.10 20.54 18.21
CA LEU A 3 0.96 19.40 18.34
C LEU A 3 2.04 19.48 17.24
N THR A 4 3.32 19.30 17.61
CA THR A 4 4.43 19.13 16.66
C THR A 4 4.73 17.66 16.44
N LEU A 5 5.41 17.32 15.32
CA LEU A 5 5.83 15.94 15.05
C LEU A 5 6.78 15.41 16.12
N GLU A 6 7.70 16.25 16.64
CA GLU A 6 8.63 15.89 17.70
C GLU A 6 7.90 15.52 18.99
N LYS A 7 6.93 16.36 19.38
CA LYS A 7 6.12 16.11 20.58
C LYS A 7 5.27 14.84 20.45
N ALA A 8 4.72 14.61 19.27
CA ALA A 8 3.99 13.36 18.97
C ALA A 8 4.90 12.15 19.09
N LYS A 9 6.13 12.21 18.58
CA LYS A 9 7.12 11.12 18.70
C LYS A 9 7.45 10.82 20.16
N GLU A 10 7.77 11.83 20.98
CA GLU A 10 8.02 11.64 22.41
C GLU A 10 6.85 10.94 23.13
N MET A 11 5.61 11.33 22.81
CA MET A 11 4.43 10.70 23.40
C MET A 11 4.28 9.25 22.97
N MET A 12 4.51 8.95 21.68
CA MET A 12 4.46 7.59 21.14
C MET A 12 5.54 6.67 21.70
N GLU A 13 6.77 7.15 21.88
CA GLU A 13 7.87 6.38 22.48
C GLU A 13 7.53 5.92 23.90
N ARG A 14 6.84 6.76 24.67
CA ARG A 14 6.40 6.43 26.03
C ARG A 14 5.19 5.50 26.09
N ASN A 15 4.46 5.35 24.96
CA ASN A 15 3.18 4.66 24.90
C ASN A 15 3.15 3.54 23.84
N GLY A 16 4.28 2.85 23.63
CA GLY A 16 4.37 1.70 22.73
C GLY A 16 3.92 1.97 21.29
N GLY A 17 4.24 3.16 20.76
CA GLY A 17 3.88 3.58 19.41
C GLY A 17 2.47 4.12 19.26
N SER A 18 1.65 4.13 20.32
CA SER A 18 0.29 4.70 20.33
C SER A 18 0.31 6.16 20.75
N LEU A 19 -0.63 6.94 20.22
CA LEU A 19 -0.79 8.37 20.52
C LEU A 19 -2.19 8.63 21.08
N ASP A 20 -2.25 8.91 22.38
CA ASP A 20 -3.48 9.30 23.05
C ASP A 20 -3.51 10.83 23.22
N LEU A 21 -4.47 11.45 22.56
CA LEU A 21 -4.76 12.87 22.62
C LEU A 21 -6.18 13.16 23.12
N SER A 22 -6.85 12.12 23.63
CA SER A 22 -8.24 12.22 24.08
C SER A 22 -8.41 13.30 25.15
N TYR A 23 -9.56 13.94 25.15
CA TYR A 23 -9.93 15.03 26.08
C TYR A 23 -8.99 16.25 26.06
N THR A 24 -8.13 16.41 25.03
CA THR A 24 -7.27 17.59 24.88
C THR A 24 -7.92 18.67 24.03
N GLN A 25 -7.41 19.90 24.15
CA GLN A 25 -7.87 21.06 23.36
C GLN A 25 -7.18 21.16 21.98
N ILE A 26 -6.68 20.03 21.45
CA ILE A 26 -6.02 19.99 20.14
C ILE A 26 -7.06 20.24 19.05
N LYS A 27 -6.71 21.10 18.09
CA LYS A 27 -7.56 21.47 16.94
C LYS A 27 -7.03 20.93 15.62
N GLU A 28 -5.73 20.67 15.54
CA GLU A 28 -5.02 20.25 14.33
C GLU A 28 -3.93 19.25 14.68
N LEU A 29 -3.72 18.28 13.81
CA LEU A 29 -2.58 17.36 13.82
C LEU A 29 -1.55 17.81 12.78
N PRO A 30 -0.26 17.54 12.98
CA PRO A 30 0.77 17.82 11.99
C PRO A 30 0.57 16.95 10.74
N GLU A 31 0.86 17.51 9.56
CA GLU A 31 0.88 16.74 8.32
C GLU A 31 1.98 15.68 8.34
N GLY A 32 1.72 14.54 7.67
CA GLY A 32 2.64 13.40 7.64
C GLY A 32 2.79 12.67 8.97
N LEU A 33 1.88 12.89 9.93
CA LEU A 33 1.90 12.17 11.21
C LEU A 33 1.76 10.66 10.97
N THR A 34 2.72 9.91 11.50
CA THR A 34 2.71 8.45 11.49
C THR A 34 2.59 7.92 12.91
N VAL A 35 1.53 7.16 13.19
CA VAL A 35 1.27 6.51 14.47
C VAL A 35 1.37 5.01 14.26
N GLY A 36 2.36 4.35 14.85
CA GLY A 36 2.59 2.90 14.69
C GLY A 36 1.53 2.04 15.41
N GLY A 37 0.97 2.54 16.49
CA GLY A 37 -0.09 1.93 17.27
C GLY A 37 -1.46 2.58 17.05
N ASN A 38 -2.22 2.72 18.15
CA ASN A 38 -3.53 3.37 18.14
C ASN A 38 -3.41 4.89 18.18
N LEU A 39 -4.35 5.58 17.53
CA LEU A 39 -4.53 7.03 17.64
C LEU A 39 -5.88 7.32 18.27
N ASP A 40 -5.87 7.92 19.47
CA ASP A 40 -7.08 8.37 20.15
C ASP A 40 -7.22 9.89 20.07
N LEU A 41 -8.24 10.35 19.36
CA LEU A 41 -8.63 11.74 19.21
C LEU A 41 -9.98 12.03 19.88
N SER A 42 -10.47 11.12 20.71
CA SER A 42 -11.81 11.23 21.31
C SER A 42 -11.94 12.52 22.14
N TYR A 43 -13.08 13.20 21.95
CA TYR A 43 -13.41 14.44 22.65
C TYR A 43 -12.40 15.58 22.44
N THR A 44 -11.71 15.61 21.29
CA THR A 44 -10.89 16.74 20.86
C THR A 44 -11.69 17.72 19.99
N GLN A 45 -11.10 18.90 19.71
CA GLN A 45 -11.68 19.91 18.82
C GLN A 45 -11.25 19.75 17.35
N ILE A 46 -10.68 18.61 16.97
CA ILE A 46 -10.20 18.35 15.60
C ILE A 46 -11.39 18.30 14.63
N LYS A 47 -11.26 19.04 13.53
CA LYS A 47 -12.27 19.15 12.46
C LYS A 47 -11.91 18.34 11.23
N GLU A 48 -10.62 18.15 10.98
CA GLU A 48 -10.09 17.43 9.83
C GLU A 48 -8.87 16.59 10.24
N LEU A 49 -8.69 15.45 9.57
CA LEU A 49 -7.48 14.67 9.67
C LEU A 49 -6.45 15.22 8.68
N PRO A 50 -5.15 15.26 9.05
CA PRO A 50 -4.12 15.72 8.14
C PRO A 50 -3.96 14.74 6.97
N GLU A 51 -3.52 15.27 5.84
CA GLU A 51 -3.24 14.45 4.68
C GLU A 51 -2.04 13.53 4.95
N GLY A 52 -2.13 12.28 4.47
CA GLY A 52 -1.07 11.29 4.68
C GLY A 52 -0.94 10.78 6.11
N LEU A 53 -1.96 10.98 6.95
CA LEU A 53 -2.00 10.37 8.28
C LEU A 53 -1.91 8.85 8.17
N THR A 54 -0.93 8.28 8.85
CA THR A 54 -0.75 6.83 8.95
C THR A 54 -1.10 6.36 10.35
N VAL A 55 -1.93 5.32 10.46
CA VAL A 55 -2.32 4.70 11.72
C VAL A 55 -2.22 3.20 11.59
N GLY A 56 -1.28 2.58 12.31
CA GLY A 56 -1.05 1.13 12.28
C GLY A 56 -2.05 0.32 13.09
N GLY A 57 -2.72 0.96 14.06
CA GLY A 57 -3.73 0.35 14.93
C GLY A 57 -5.13 0.89 14.70
N SER A 58 -5.85 1.12 15.80
CA SER A 58 -7.22 1.68 15.78
C SER A 58 -7.22 3.20 15.81
N LEU A 59 -8.19 3.82 15.15
CA LEU A 59 -8.46 5.25 15.17
C LEU A 59 -9.76 5.51 15.93
N TYR A 60 -9.67 6.33 16.97
CA TYR A 60 -10.81 6.69 17.83
C TYR A 60 -11.18 8.16 17.58
N LEU A 61 -12.43 8.41 17.19
CA LEU A 61 -12.93 9.74 16.81
C LEU A 61 -14.19 10.14 17.60
N ARG A 62 -14.47 9.48 18.71
CA ARG A 62 -15.69 9.74 19.49
C ARG A 62 -15.73 11.20 19.95
N GLY A 63 -16.87 11.87 19.74
CA GLY A 63 -17.07 13.25 20.19
C GLY A 63 -16.25 14.32 19.44
N THR A 64 -15.54 13.96 18.36
CA THR A 64 -14.92 14.93 17.46
C THR A 64 -15.93 15.50 16.48
N GLN A 65 -15.60 16.65 15.86
CA GLN A 65 -16.42 17.20 14.77
C GLN A 65 -16.30 16.40 13.47
N ILE A 66 -15.27 15.54 13.35
CA ILE A 66 -15.08 14.64 12.20
C ILE A 66 -16.18 13.58 12.19
N SER A 67 -16.60 13.10 13.36
CA SER A 67 -17.47 11.92 13.52
C SER A 67 -18.96 12.23 13.59
N ARG A 68 -19.45 13.37 13.11
CA ARG A 68 -20.89 13.73 13.22
C ARG A 68 -21.85 12.68 12.68
N ASN A 69 -21.41 11.77 11.79
CA ASN A 69 -22.23 10.70 11.21
C ASN A 69 -21.62 9.28 11.36
N ALA A 70 -20.49 9.14 12.02
CA ALA A 70 -19.88 7.83 12.22
C ALA A 70 -20.29 7.27 13.58
N ALA A 71 -20.87 6.09 13.61
CA ALA A 71 -21.13 5.38 14.86
C ALA A 71 -19.86 5.36 15.72
N ASN A 72 -19.98 5.76 16.98
CA ASN A 72 -18.95 5.91 18.01
C ASN A 72 -18.19 4.61 18.33
N ARG A 73 -17.66 3.89 17.34
CA ARG A 73 -17.00 2.60 17.53
C ARG A 73 -15.50 2.73 17.46
N VAL A 74 -14.86 2.25 18.51
CA VAL A 74 -13.48 1.77 18.48
C VAL A 74 -13.36 0.79 17.32
N ARG A 75 -12.55 1.09 16.31
CA ARG A 75 -12.47 0.29 15.12
C ARG A 75 -11.04 0.22 14.63
N ARG A 76 -10.54 -0.99 14.48
CA ARG A 76 -9.35 -1.20 13.68
C ARG A 76 -9.72 -0.97 12.21
N LEU A 77 -9.06 -0.02 11.58
CA LEU A 77 -9.26 0.29 10.16
C LEU A 77 -8.76 -0.85 9.28
N LYS A 78 -9.46 -1.09 8.19
CA LYS A 78 -9.08 -2.04 7.15
C LYS A 78 -9.07 -1.32 5.80
N ASP A 79 -8.28 -1.85 4.86
CA ASP A 79 -8.26 -1.31 3.51
C ASP A 79 -9.68 -1.23 2.92
N GLY A 80 -9.99 -0.07 2.35
CA GLY A 80 -11.32 0.24 1.83
C GLY A 80 -12.26 0.90 2.82
N ASP A 81 -11.91 1.02 4.10
CA ASP A 81 -12.74 1.73 5.07
C ASP A 81 -12.78 3.24 4.80
N TYR A 82 -14.00 3.78 4.81
CA TYR A 82 -14.22 5.23 4.73
C TYR A 82 -14.41 5.83 6.12
N VAL A 83 -13.58 6.80 6.46
CA VAL A 83 -13.68 7.58 7.70
C VAL A 83 -14.32 8.92 7.38
N ALA A 84 -15.38 9.27 8.12
CA ALA A 84 -16.12 10.55 7.98
C ALA A 84 -16.62 10.83 6.54
N GLY A 85 -16.81 9.79 5.72
CA GLY A 85 -17.32 9.88 4.35
C GLY A 85 -16.36 10.52 3.34
N LYS A 86 -15.15 10.87 3.75
CA LYS A 86 -14.18 11.57 2.89
C LYS A 86 -12.74 11.03 2.93
N TYR A 87 -12.39 10.25 3.92
CA TYR A 87 -11.04 9.67 4.03
C TYR A 87 -11.11 8.16 3.75
N LEU A 88 -10.39 7.70 2.74
CA LEU A 88 -10.24 6.29 2.43
C LEU A 88 -8.97 5.76 3.09
N TYR A 89 -9.10 4.68 3.86
CA TYR A 89 -7.96 3.98 4.45
C TYR A 89 -7.44 2.91 3.49
N CYS A 90 -6.12 2.91 3.26
CA CYS A 90 -5.45 1.92 2.43
C CYS A 90 -3.97 1.84 2.84
N ASP A 91 -3.43 0.64 2.98
CA ASP A 91 -2.02 0.37 3.32
C ASP A 91 -1.52 1.20 4.54
N GLY A 92 -2.37 1.35 5.54
CA GLY A 92 -2.03 2.13 6.75
C GLY A 92 -2.23 3.64 6.62
N ILE A 93 -2.57 4.16 5.45
CA ILE A 93 -2.63 5.58 5.14
C ILE A 93 -4.08 6.03 4.91
N LEU A 94 -4.45 7.18 5.48
CA LEU A 94 -5.71 7.86 5.21
C LEU A 94 -5.53 8.88 4.09
N THR A 95 -6.24 8.67 2.98
CA THR A 95 -6.25 9.57 1.83
C THR A 95 -7.55 10.38 1.81
N HIS A 96 -7.46 11.71 1.81
CA HIS A 96 -8.63 12.57 1.62
C HIS A 96 -9.09 12.51 0.17
N VAL A 97 -10.18 11.80 -0.09
CA VAL A 97 -10.74 11.60 -1.44
C VAL A 97 -11.53 12.83 -1.88
N SER A 98 -11.15 13.42 -2.99
CA SER A 98 -11.84 14.55 -3.61
C SER A 98 -12.85 14.13 -4.67
N LYS A 99 -12.53 13.06 -5.41
CA LYS A 99 -13.37 12.49 -6.49
C LYS A 99 -13.22 10.98 -6.56
N LYS A 100 -14.23 10.34 -7.16
CA LYS A 100 -14.25 8.90 -7.42
C LYS A 100 -14.65 8.67 -8.86
N HIS A 101 -13.89 7.85 -9.59
CA HIS A 101 -14.14 7.50 -10.98
C HIS A 101 -14.13 5.99 -11.16
N LYS A 102 -15.09 5.48 -11.94
CA LYS A 102 -15.08 4.10 -12.44
C LYS A 102 -14.21 4.05 -13.70
N ALA A 103 -13.37 3.01 -13.80
CA ALA A 103 -12.53 2.73 -14.96
C ALA A 103 -12.54 1.20 -15.21
N GLY A 104 -13.53 0.71 -15.94
CA GLY A 104 -13.78 -0.72 -16.10
C GLY A 104 -14.06 -1.39 -14.75
N ASP A 105 -13.32 -2.46 -14.44
CA ASP A 105 -13.43 -3.19 -13.18
C ASP A 105 -12.79 -2.46 -11.98
N TYR A 106 -12.08 -1.37 -12.24
CA TYR A 106 -11.39 -0.61 -11.22
C TYR A 106 -12.17 0.64 -10.79
N THR A 107 -11.87 1.11 -9.59
CA THR A 107 -12.30 2.41 -9.10
C THR A 107 -11.06 3.22 -8.74
N LEU A 108 -10.94 4.41 -9.33
CA LEU A 108 -9.92 5.40 -8.98
C LEU A 108 -10.52 6.39 -7.96
N TYR A 109 -9.92 6.49 -6.82
CA TYR A 109 -10.17 7.50 -5.80
C TYR A 109 -9.09 8.57 -5.90
N VAL A 110 -9.47 9.74 -6.35
CA VAL A 110 -8.53 10.86 -6.53
C VAL A 110 -8.33 11.55 -5.19
N GLY A 111 -7.10 11.59 -4.73
CA GLY A 111 -6.72 12.30 -3.52
C GLY A 111 -6.85 13.83 -3.67
N LYS A 112 -7.00 14.54 -2.56
CA LYS A 112 -6.99 16.01 -2.54
C LYS A 112 -5.62 16.55 -2.93
N ILE A 113 -4.55 15.87 -2.54
CA ILE A 113 -3.18 16.18 -2.96
C ILE A 113 -2.88 15.43 -4.26
N LYS A 114 -2.31 16.15 -5.24
CA LYS A 114 -1.88 15.57 -6.53
C LYS A 114 -0.90 14.42 -6.30
N GLY A 115 -1.12 13.31 -7.01
CA GLY A 115 -0.28 12.11 -6.92
C GLY A 115 -0.61 11.19 -5.73
N ARG A 116 -1.55 11.55 -4.86
CA ARG A 116 -2.01 10.70 -3.76
C ARG A 116 -3.37 10.09 -4.08
N ASN A 117 -3.39 9.14 -4.98
CA ASN A 117 -4.61 8.45 -5.40
C ASN A 117 -4.65 7.05 -4.81
N VAL A 118 -5.84 6.43 -4.81
CA VAL A 118 -6.01 5.02 -4.51
C VAL A 118 -6.79 4.37 -5.64
N VAL A 119 -6.32 3.21 -6.11
CA VAL A 119 -7.06 2.35 -7.04
C VAL A 119 -7.58 1.13 -6.29
N SER A 120 -8.77 0.66 -6.63
CA SER A 120 -9.35 -0.56 -6.07
C SER A 120 -10.09 -1.35 -7.13
N ASP A 121 -10.05 -2.68 -7.02
CA ASP A 121 -10.89 -3.63 -7.75
C ASP A 121 -12.11 -4.09 -6.93
N GLY A 122 -12.33 -3.48 -5.76
CA GLY A 122 -13.38 -3.82 -4.81
C GLY A 122 -12.88 -4.73 -3.67
N THR A 123 -11.80 -5.48 -3.86
CA THR A 123 -11.17 -6.37 -2.86
C THR A 123 -9.84 -5.81 -2.40
N HIS A 124 -8.99 -5.43 -3.34
CA HIS A 124 -7.67 -4.85 -3.10
C HIS A 124 -7.69 -3.35 -3.29
N TYR A 125 -6.80 -2.69 -2.58
CA TYR A 125 -6.60 -1.24 -2.65
C TYR A 125 -5.10 -0.99 -2.81
N ALA A 126 -4.72 0.02 -3.59
CA ALA A 126 -3.33 0.38 -3.80
C ALA A 126 -3.17 1.90 -3.93
N HIS A 127 -2.23 2.48 -3.18
CA HIS A 127 -1.81 3.87 -3.38
C HIS A 127 -1.04 4.00 -4.69
N CYS A 128 -1.28 5.09 -5.43
CA CYS A 128 -0.64 5.31 -6.72
C CYS A 128 -0.61 6.78 -7.09
N GLU A 129 0.31 7.14 -7.96
CA GLU A 129 0.31 8.44 -8.64
C GLU A 129 -0.56 8.41 -9.90
N THR A 130 -0.52 7.31 -10.63
CA THR A 130 -1.30 7.10 -11.86
C THR A 130 -2.22 5.88 -11.75
N LEU A 131 -3.29 5.87 -12.52
CA LEU A 131 -4.19 4.72 -12.63
C LEU A 131 -3.43 3.45 -13.07
N ARG A 132 -2.50 3.56 -14.00
CA ARG A 132 -1.69 2.44 -14.49
C ARG A 132 -0.88 1.79 -13.36
N ASP A 133 -0.23 2.60 -12.54
CA ASP A 133 0.55 2.11 -11.39
C ASP A 133 -0.32 1.38 -10.39
N GLY A 134 -1.49 1.95 -10.08
CA GLY A 134 -2.44 1.33 -9.16
C GLY A 134 -2.96 -0.01 -9.68
N ILE A 135 -3.26 -0.13 -10.98
CA ILE A 135 -3.68 -1.41 -11.60
C ILE A 135 -2.56 -2.44 -11.49
N ALA A 136 -1.30 -2.07 -11.75
CA ALA A 136 -0.15 -2.97 -11.61
C ALA A 136 0.02 -3.47 -10.16
N ASP A 137 -0.18 -2.61 -9.15
CA ASP A 137 -0.12 -3.01 -7.75
C ASP A 137 -1.31 -3.92 -7.35
N ILE A 138 -2.51 -3.68 -7.86
CA ILE A 138 -3.65 -4.58 -7.68
C ILE A 138 -3.36 -5.95 -8.29
N ALA A 139 -2.80 -6.00 -9.51
CA ALA A 139 -2.40 -7.25 -10.17
C ALA A 139 -1.39 -8.03 -9.31
N PHE A 140 -0.41 -7.33 -8.73
CA PHE A 140 0.54 -7.94 -7.80
C PHE A 140 -0.14 -8.48 -6.53
N LYS A 141 -1.04 -7.71 -5.89
CA LYS A 141 -1.76 -8.14 -4.69
C LYS A 141 -2.60 -9.40 -4.97
N ARG A 142 -3.33 -9.42 -6.08
CA ARG A 142 -4.07 -10.62 -6.56
C ARG A 142 -3.16 -11.84 -6.76
N ALA A 143 -1.99 -11.63 -7.36
CA ALA A 143 -1.04 -12.70 -7.60
C ALA A 143 -0.41 -13.19 -6.28
N ALA A 144 -0.11 -12.28 -5.36
CA ALA A 144 0.42 -12.60 -4.03
C ALA A 144 -0.57 -13.45 -3.21
N ASP A 145 -1.86 -13.13 -3.28
CA ASP A 145 -2.90 -13.92 -2.59
C ASP A 145 -2.98 -15.36 -3.11
N ARG A 146 -2.79 -15.57 -4.42
CA ARG A 146 -2.71 -16.92 -5.00
C ARG A 146 -1.42 -17.65 -4.63
N GLY A 147 -0.41 -16.91 -4.20
CA GLY A 147 0.91 -17.40 -3.82
C GLY A 147 1.79 -17.84 -4.98
N ALA A 148 3.05 -18.16 -4.71
CA ALA A 148 4.03 -18.57 -5.72
C ALA A 148 3.66 -19.89 -6.43
N GLY A 149 2.88 -20.76 -5.77
CA GLY A 149 2.47 -22.05 -6.31
C GLY A 149 1.77 -21.99 -7.67
N GLN A 150 1.11 -20.87 -7.99
CA GLN A 150 0.45 -20.65 -9.29
C GLN A 150 1.42 -20.68 -10.49
N TYR A 151 2.71 -20.45 -10.25
CA TYR A 151 3.74 -20.43 -11.28
C TYR A 151 4.45 -21.78 -11.46
N LYS A 152 4.11 -22.79 -10.64
CA LYS A 152 4.66 -24.14 -10.81
C LYS A 152 4.18 -24.75 -12.12
N GLY A 153 5.10 -25.35 -12.87
CA GLY A 153 4.77 -26.01 -14.14
C GLY A 153 4.69 -25.07 -15.36
N ILE A 154 4.96 -23.78 -15.19
CA ILE A 154 5.14 -22.89 -16.35
C ILE A 154 6.31 -23.40 -17.18
N ASN A 155 6.08 -23.53 -18.50
CA ASN A 155 7.15 -23.88 -19.43
C ASN A 155 8.18 -22.74 -19.46
N MET A 156 9.46 -23.09 -19.25
CA MET A 156 10.56 -22.16 -19.12
C MET A 156 10.82 -21.30 -20.37
N ASP A 157 10.30 -21.72 -21.52
CA ASP A 157 10.52 -21.05 -22.82
C ASP A 157 9.26 -20.31 -23.32
N THR A 158 8.17 -20.27 -22.51
CA THR A 158 6.97 -19.51 -22.86
C THR A 158 7.22 -18.01 -22.63
N PRO A 159 6.98 -17.14 -23.63
CA PRO A 159 7.08 -15.70 -23.46
C PRO A 159 6.03 -15.17 -22.47
N ILE A 160 6.45 -14.38 -21.51
CA ILE A 160 5.65 -13.77 -20.46
C ILE A 160 5.76 -12.25 -20.61
N PRO A 161 4.65 -11.49 -20.68
CA PRO A 161 4.69 -10.04 -20.72
C PRO A 161 5.50 -9.45 -19.55
N LEU A 162 6.21 -8.36 -19.79
CA LEU A 162 7.11 -7.73 -18.82
C LEU A 162 6.45 -7.48 -17.44
N GLU A 163 5.22 -6.96 -17.42
CA GLU A 163 4.53 -6.67 -16.15
C GLU A 163 4.17 -7.97 -15.39
N ASP A 164 3.81 -9.02 -16.09
CA ASP A 164 3.54 -10.34 -15.48
C ASP A 164 4.85 -10.98 -15.01
N ALA A 165 5.93 -10.84 -15.76
CA ALA A 165 7.27 -11.31 -15.40
C ALA A 165 7.77 -10.61 -14.10
N LYS A 166 7.62 -9.29 -14.01
CA LYS A 166 7.91 -8.51 -12.79
C LYS A 166 7.05 -8.98 -11.61
N THR A 167 5.75 -9.18 -11.84
CA THR A 167 4.82 -9.67 -10.82
C THR A 167 5.22 -11.05 -10.32
N MET A 168 5.51 -11.99 -11.23
CA MET A 168 5.97 -13.34 -10.90
C MET A 168 7.27 -13.33 -10.08
N TYR A 169 8.26 -12.52 -10.50
CA TYR A 169 9.52 -12.37 -9.77
C TYR A 169 9.27 -11.87 -8.34
N ARG A 170 8.47 -10.82 -8.17
CA ARG A 170 8.13 -10.25 -6.85
C ARG A 170 7.42 -11.25 -5.95
N VAL A 171 6.47 -12.02 -6.46
CA VAL A 171 5.71 -13.02 -5.69
C VAL A 171 6.62 -14.14 -5.22
N ILE A 172 7.54 -14.62 -6.06
CA ILE A 172 8.45 -15.74 -5.71
C ILE A 172 9.56 -15.28 -4.76
N THR A 173 10.14 -14.10 -5.00
CA THR A 173 11.34 -13.64 -4.29
C THR A 173 11.04 -12.78 -3.06
N GLY A 174 9.89 -12.10 -3.04
CA GLY A 174 9.57 -11.05 -2.08
C GLY A 174 10.22 -9.70 -2.42
N ALA A 175 10.70 -9.51 -3.67
CA ALA A 175 11.29 -8.23 -4.09
C ALA A 175 10.27 -7.09 -4.01
N CYS A 176 10.71 -5.91 -3.54
CA CYS A 176 9.84 -4.73 -3.50
C CYS A 176 9.64 -4.12 -4.89
N ARG A 177 8.53 -3.36 -5.06
CA ARG A 177 8.23 -2.69 -6.32
C ARG A 177 9.35 -1.76 -6.77
N ALA A 178 9.80 -0.88 -5.89
CA ALA A 178 10.81 0.11 -6.22
C ALA A 178 12.12 -0.52 -6.73
N GLY A 179 12.59 -1.59 -6.08
CA GLY A 179 13.79 -2.33 -6.52
C GLY A 179 13.59 -3.01 -7.88
N THR A 180 12.40 -3.60 -8.11
CA THR A 180 12.09 -4.25 -9.39
C THR A 180 11.98 -3.25 -10.54
N GLU A 181 11.35 -2.10 -10.31
CA GLU A 181 11.25 -1.03 -11.30
C GLU A 181 12.62 -0.41 -11.60
N HIS A 182 13.41 -0.11 -10.57
CA HIS A 182 14.77 0.40 -10.74
C HIS A 182 15.64 -0.56 -11.55
N PHE A 183 15.54 -1.87 -11.26
CA PHE A 183 16.26 -2.88 -12.04
C PHE A 183 15.81 -2.89 -13.51
N ALA A 184 14.49 -2.93 -13.76
CA ALA A 184 13.97 -2.89 -15.14
C ALA A 184 14.46 -1.65 -15.89
N GLN A 185 14.43 -0.46 -15.27
CA GLN A 185 14.95 0.78 -15.84
C GLN A 185 16.46 0.70 -16.14
N SER A 186 17.23 0.02 -15.29
CA SER A 186 18.69 -0.12 -15.47
C SER A 186 19.08 -0.95 -16.70
N LEU A 187 18.16 -1.76 -17.24
CA LEU A 187 18.37 -2.52 -18.47
C LEU A 187 18.41 -1.62 -19.72
N GLY A 188 17.79 -0.41 -19.66
CA GLY A 188 17.77 0.53 -20.78
C GLY A 188 17.28 -0.10 -22.08
N GLU A 189 18.08 -0.04 -23.13
CA GLU A 189 17.76 -0.62 -24.46
C GLU A 189 17.67 -2.16 -24.46
N LYS A 190 18.18 -2.83 -23.44
CA LYS A 190 18.06 -4.30 -23.28
C LYS A 190 16.75 -4.73 -22.67
N LEU A 191 15.92 -3.79 -22.23
CA LEU A 191 14.59 -4.09 -21.68
C LEU A 191 13.70 -4.62 -22.81
N GLN A 192 13.12 -5.81 -22.59
CA GLN A 192 12.24 -6.47 -23.57
C GLN A 192 10.77 -6.33 -23.13
N GLU A 193 9.86 -6.42 -24.10
CA GLU A 193 8.42 -6.43 -23.83
C GLU A 193 7.94 -7.76 -23.21
N THR A 194 8.68 -8.85 -23.47
CA THR A 194 8.40 -10.19 -22.94
C THR A 194 9.69 -10.85 -22.49
N TYR A 195 9.59 -11.74 -21.51
CA TYR A 195 10.67 -12.59 -21.02
C TYR A 195 10.20 -14.02 -20.86
N THR A 196 11.03 -14.98 -21.22
CA THR A 196 10.85 -16.37 -20.77
C THR A 196 11.40 -16.54 -19.34
N VAL A 197 10.99 -17.59 -18.65
CA VAL A 197 11.55 -17.90 -17.30
C VAL A 197 13.07 -18.07 -17.39
N ARG A 198 13.56 -18.67 -18.46
CA ARG A 198 15.00 -18.88 -18.69
C ARG A 198 15.76 -17.55 -18.80
N GLU A 199 15.24 -16.63 -19.59
CA GLU A 199 15.81 -15.28 -19.72
C GLU A 199 15.72 -14.49 -18.42
N MET A 200 14.61 -14.63 -17.66
CA MET A 200 14.50 -14.01 -16.35
C MET A 200 15.57 -14.51 -15.38
N ILE A 201 15.85 -15.81 -15.34
CA ILE A 201 16.90 -16.39 -14.50
C ILE A 201 18.26 -15.77 -14.87
N GLU A 202 18.55 -15.58 -16.15
CA GLU A 202 19.81 -15.03 -16.60
C GLU A 202 19.93 -13.51 -16.32
N VAL A 203 18.90 -12.74 -16.67
CA VAL A 203 18.95 -11.28 -16.55
C VAL A 203 18.91 -10.81 -15.10
N THR A 204 18.26 -11.58 -14.21
CA THR A 204 18.15 -11.22 -12.78
C THR A 204 19.31 -11.70 -11.91
N LYS A 205 20.37 -12.32 -12.50
CA LYS A 205 21.56 -12.71 -11.75
C LYS A 205 22.12 -11.54 -10.95
N GLY A 206 22.35 -11.79 -9.65
CA GLY A 206 22.84 -10.76 -8.73
C GLY A 206 21.76 -9.85 -8.14
N GLN A 207 20.50 -9.98 -8.54
CA GLN A 207 19.38 -9.25 -7.95
C GLN A 207 18.87 -9.92 -6.66
N TYR A 208 18.04 -9.20 -5.91
CA TYR A 208 17.48 -9.66 -4.66
C TYR A 208 16.79 -11.04 -4.81
N ASN A 209 17.27 -12.03 -4.05
CA ASN A 209 16.76 -13.40 -4.05
C ASN A 209 16.69 -14.08 -5.44
N ALA A 210 17.56 -13.71 -6.41
CA ALA A 210 17.63 -14.35 -7.72
C ALA A 210 17.87 -15.86 -7.63
N GLY A 211 18.66 -16.33 -6.65
CA GLY A 211 18.86 -17.75 -6.37
C GLY A 211 17.54 -18.47 -6.06
N LYS A 212 16.71 -17.88 -5.18
CA LYS A 212 15.39 -18.41 -4.83
C LYS A 212 14.47 -18.50 -6.07
N PHE A 213 14.53 -17.50 -6.95
CA PHE A 213 13.77 -17.53 -8.21
C PHE A 213 14.21 -18.70 -9.10
N ALA A 214 15.52 -18.85 -9.32
CA ALA A 214 16.06 -19.93 -10.14
C ALA A 214 15.77 -21.32 -9.55
N GLU A 215 15.90 -21.51 -8.24
CA GLU A 215 15.60 -22.75 -7.53
C GLU A 215 14.13 -23.14 -7.63
N PHE A 216 13.22 -22.17 -7.57
CA PHE A 216 11.78 -22.40 -7.67
C PHE A 216 11.41 -23.17 -8.96
N PHE A 217 12.07 -22.83 -10.09
CA PHE A 217 11.83 -23.50 -11.37
C PHE A 217 12.68 -24.74 -11.60
N ARG A 218 13.87 -24.85 -10.96
CA ARG A 218 14.71 -26.05 -11.04
C ARG A 218 14.15 -27.21 -10.22
N GLY A 219 13.55 -26.93 -9.06
CA GLY A 219 12.95 -27.94 -8.20
C GLY A 219 11.69 -28.61 -8.77
N GLY A 220 11.12 -28.10 -9.86
CA GLY A 220 10.01 -28.71 -10.61
C GLY A 220 10.45 -29.68 -11.73
N MET A 221 11.76 -29.84 -11.95
CA MET A 221 12.31 -30.67 -13.02
C MET A 221 12.76 -32.06 -12.53
N SER A 222 12.44 -32.46 -11.29
CA SER A 222 12.69 -33.81 -10.76
C SER A 222 11.42 -34.64 -10.86
N THR A 223 11.17 -35.24 -12.02
CA THR A 223 10.67 -36.61 -12.31
C THR A 223 10.44 -36.76 -13.77
#